data_8e423c323eee42667ee3e3d551e472ab
#
_entry.id   8e423c323eee42667ee3e3d551e472ab
#
_cell.length_a   1.000
_cell.length_b   1.000
_cell.length_c   1.000
_cell.angle_alpha   90.00
_cell.angle_beta   90.00
_cell.angle_gamma   90.00
#
_symmetry.space_group_name_H-M   'P 1'
#
loop_
_entity.id
_entity.type
_entity.pdbx_description
1 polymer ?
#
loop_
_entity_poly.entity_id
_entity_poly.type
_entity_poly.pdbx_seq_one_letter_code
_entity_poly.pdbx_strand_id
1 'polypeptide(L)'
;SDVYKRQVWFIWNKTTFGKNLFAVGGNAEAAAVSGISVFRVTVGAFILAGILYGFGSWLECIRMVGSGSAAYGQGWEMDAIAACVVGGVSFTGGIGKISGVVVGVFIFTALTYSLTTLGIDTNLQFVFSGIIILVAVMLDCLKYVQKK
;
A
#
# COMPACT_ATOMS: atom_id res chain seq x y z
N SER A 1 17.08 6.39 -2.85
CA SER A 1 15.80 5.71 -2.55
C SER A 1 15.97 4.29 -1.99
N ASP A 2 17.11 3.62 -2.15
CA ASP A 2 17.29 2.23 -1.69
C ASP A 2 17.41 2.08 -0.15
N VAL A 3 17.79 3.15 0.55
CA VAL A 3 17.93 3.13 2.02
C VAL A 3 16.58 2.89 2.69
N TYR A 4 15.52 3.57 2.25
CA TYR A 4 14.17 3.41 2.82
C TYR A 4 13.56 2.04 2.52
N LYS A 5 13.77 1.50 1.31
CA LYS A 5 13.40 0.13 0.95
C LYS A 5 14.02 -0.88 1.91
N ARG A 6 15.31 -0.74 2.19
CA ARG A 6 16.05 -1.64 3.09
C ARG A 6 15.55 -1.52 4.53
N GLN A 7 15.26 -0.30 5.02
CA GLN A 7 14.76 -0.07 6.37
C GLN A 7 13.36 -0.68 6.55
N VAL A 8 12.41 -0.40 5.64
CA VAL A 8 11.06 -0.96 5.71
C VAL A 8 11.11 -2.47 5.52
N TRP A 9 11.92 -2.99 4.60
CA TRP A 9 12.12 -4.42 4.41
C TRP A 9 12.64 -5.11 5.67
N PHE A 10 13.60 -4.47 6.37
CA PHE A 10 14.16 -4.99 7.61
C PHE A 10 13.11 -5.05 8.72
N ILE A 11 12.35 -3.95 8.92
CA ILE A 11 11.27 -3.90 9.91
C ILE A 11 10.24 -5.00 9.63
N TRP A 12 9.85 -5.18 8.36
CA TRP A 12 8.82 -6.13 7.97
C TRP A 12 9.24 -7.59 8.08
N ASN A 13 10.46 -7.91 7.65
CA ASN A 13 10.90 -9.30 7.51
C ASN A 13 11.79 -9.78 8.66
N LYS A 14 12.43 -8.87 9.40
CA LYS A 14 13.46 -9.23 10.40
C LYS A 14 13.04 -8.91 11.84
N THR A 15 11.95 -8.19 12.06
CA THR A 15 11.47 -7.88 13.40
C THR A 15 10.28 -8.74 13.81
N THR A 16 10.09 -8.91 15.13
CA THR A 16 8.91 -9.54 15.71
C THR A 16 7.64 -8.76 15.41
N PHE A 17 7.76 -7.42 15.26
CA PHE A 17 6.66 -6.55 14.91
C PHE A 17 6.11 -6.88 13.52
N GLY A 18 6.97 -7.03 12.51
CA GLY A 18 6.54 -7.39 11.16
C GLY A 18 5.87 -8.77 11.12
N LYS A 19 6.41 -9.77 11.84
CA LYS A 19 5.81 -11.10 11.94
C LYS A 19 4.42 -11.05 12.59
N ASN A 20 4.27 -10.27 13.66
CA ASN A 20 3.00 -10.08 14.34
C ASN A 20 1.98 -9.35 13.45
N LEU A 21 2.43 -8.41 12.62
CA LEU A 21 1.60 -7.73 11.62
C LEU A 21 0.98 -8.71 10.61
N PHE A 22 1.78 -9.63 10.08
CA PHE A 22 1.29 -10.69 9.19
C PHE A 22 0.34 -11.65 9.90
N ALA A 23 0.63 -12.02 11.15
CA ALA A 23 -0.23 -12.90 11.94
C ALA A 23 -1.60 -12.26 12.20
N VAL A 24 -1.62 -11.00 12.66
CA VAL A 24 -2.86 -10.25 12.91
C VAL A 24 -3.62 -9.98 11.61
N GLY A 25 -2.92 -9.65 10.52
CA GLY A 25 -3.53 -9.44 9.21
C GLY A 25 -4.14 -10.71 8.61
N GLY A 26 -3.56 -11.88 8.90
CA GLY A 26 -4.07 -13.16 8.42
C GLY A 26 -5.27 -13.68 9.22
N ASN A 27 -5.21 -13.63 10.54
CA ASN A 27 -6.31 -13.98 11.44
C ASN A 27 -6.08 -13.34 12.81
N ALA A 28 -6.83 -12.29 13.09
CA ALA A 28 -6.71 -11.53 14.33
C ALA A 28 -7.10 -12.35 15.57
N GLU A 29 -8.09 -13.24 15.46
CA GLU A 29 -8.55 -14.08 16.56
C GLU A 29 -7.48 -15.13 16.90
N ALA A 30 -6.95 -15.82 15.90
CA ALA A 30 -5.88 -16.79 16.09
C ALA A 30 -4.60 -16.14 16.66
N ALA A 31 -4.28 -14.93 16.23
CA ALA A 31 -3.17 -14.17 16.78
C ALA A 31 -3.37 -13.80 18.25
N ALA A 32 -4.59 -13.39 18.61
CA ALA A 32 -4.95 -13.07 20.00
C ALA A 32 -4.81 -14.30 20.92
N VAL A 33 -5.30 -15.46 20.48
CA VAL A 33 -5.16 -16.73 21.22
C VAL A 33 -3.70 -17.14 21.39
N SER A 34 -2.86 -16.79 20.42
CA SER A 34 -1.40 -17.03 20.45
C SER A 34 -0.64 -16.02 21.35
N GLY A 35 -1.35 -15.15 22.08
CA GLY A 35 -0.75 -14.18 23.00
C GLY A 35 -0.29 -12.88 22.33
N ILE A 36 -0.60 -12.67 21.04
CA ILE A 36 -0.26 -11.44 20.31
C ILE A 36 -1.32 -10.38 20.62
N SER A 37 -0.89 -9.24 21.20
CA SER A 37 -1.80 -8.13 21.44
C SER A 37 -2.16 -7.44 20.10
N VAL A 38 -3.34 -7.77 19.56
CA VAL A 38 -3.87 -7.20 18.30
C VAL A 38 -3.89 -5.66 18.37
N PHE A 39 -4.35 -5.10 19.50
CA PHE A 39 -4.41 -3.65 19.68
C PHE A 39 -3.04 -2.98 19.53
N ARG A 40 -2.00 -3.50 20.22
CA ARG A 40 -0.64 -2.91 20.14
C ARG A 40 -0.05 -3.00 18.73
N VAL A 41 -0.28 -4.11 18.05
CA VAL A 41 0.21 -4.33 16.67
C VAL A 41 -0.49 -3.38 15.73
N THR A 42 -1.81 -3.23 15.83
CA THR A 42 -2.60 -2.33 14.98
C THR A 42 -2.21 -0.87 15.21
N VAL A 43 -2.15 -0.43 16.46
CA VAL A 43 -1.72 0.95 16.79
C VAL A 43 -0.29 1.21 16.31
N GLY A 44 0.62 0.27 16.51
CA GLY A 44 1.99 0.37 16.01
C GLY A 44 2.06 0.50 14.48
N ALA A 45 1.20 -0.22 13.75
CA ALA A 45 1.10 -0.11 12.29
C ALA A 45 0.64 1.29 11.86
N PHE A 46 -0.38 1.85 12.51
CA PHE A 46 -0.88 3.19 12.21
C PHE A 46 0.15 4.28 12.57
N ILE A 47 0.87 4.13 13.68
CA ILE A 47 1.95 5.06 14.05
C ILE A 47 3.06 5.04 12.98
N LEU A 48 3.50 3.84 12.56
CA LEU A 48 4.52 3.71 11.52
C LEU A 48 4.05 4.31 10.19
N ALA A 49 2.81 4.05 9.80
CA ALA A 49 2.21 4.63 8.60
C ALA A 49 2.16 6.17 8.69
N GLY A 50 1.73 6.72 9.82
CA GLY A 50 1.70 8.17 10.05
C GLY A 50 3.06 8.83 9.93
N ILE A 51 4.12 8.21 10.47
CA ILE A 51 5.50 8.70 10.33
C ILE A 51 5.92 8.69 8.86
N LEU A 52 5.64 7.62 8.12
CA LEU A 52 6.00 7.51 6.70
C LEU A 52 5.22 8.51 5.84
N TYR A 53 3.94 8.75 6.13
CA TYR A 53 3.12 9.74 5.44
C TYR A 53 3.60 11.16 5.72
N GLY A 54 3.93 11.49 6.98
CA GLY A 54 4.49 12.79 7.35
C GLY A 54 5.81 13.05 6.63
N PHE A 55 6.68 12.05 6.57
CA PHE A 55 7.95 12.15 5.86
C PHE A 55 7.75 12.29 4.33
N GLY A 56 6.83 11.52 3.75
CA GLY A 56 6.47 11.62 2.33
C GLY A 56 5.91 13.00 1.98
N SER A 57 5.00 13.52 2.80
CA SER A 57 4.43 14.85 2.64
C SER A 57 5.50 15.96 2.73
N TRP A 58 6.45 15.83 3.66
CA TRP A 58 7.56 16.77 3.78
C TRP A 58 8.44 16.80 2.52
N LEU A 59 8.78 15.62 1.97
CA LEU A 59 9.54 15.54 0.72
C LEU A 59 8.78 16.15 -0.47
N GLU A 60 7.49 15.94 -0.53
CA GLU A 60 6.64 16.48 -1.60
C GLU A 60 6.51 18.00 -1.50
N CYS A 61 6.40 18.55 -0.30
CA CYS A 61 6.44 20.00 -0.09
C CYS A 61 7.75 20.63 -0.59
N ILE A 62 8.89 19.98 -0.40
CA ILE A 62 10.18 20.45 -0.91
C ILE A 62 10.17 20.44 -2.45
N ARG A 63 9.63 19.40 -3.06
CA ARG A 63 9.55 19.26 -4.53
C ARG A 63 8.70 20.34 -5.18
N MET A 64 7.63 20.77 -4.52
CA MET A 64 6.67 21.75 -5.04
C MET A 64 7.11 23.21 -4.86
N VAL A 65 8.27 23.48 -4.26
CA VAL A 65 8.83 24.84 -4.09
C VAL A 65 7.81 25.84 -3.55
N GLY A 66 7.04 25.46 -2.53
CA GLY A 66 6.13 26.36 -1.83
C GLY A 66 4.77 26.62 -2.50
N SER A 67 4.45 25.98 -3.61
CA SER A 67 3.15 26.09 -4.30
C SER A 67 2.25 24.91 -3.97
N GLY A 68 1.75 24.83 -2.73
CA GLY A 68 0.81 23.80 -2.31
C GLY A 68 -0.65 24.23 -2.50
N SER A 69 -1.45 23.47 -3.25
CA SER A 69 -2.90 23.58 -3.22
C SER A 69 -3.46 22.66 -2.15
N ALA A 70 -4.55 23.06 -1.48
CA ALA A 70 -5.25 22.22 -0.51
C ALA A 70 -5.84 20.94 -1.14
N ALA A 71 -6.06 20.95 -2.46
CA ALA A 71 -6.52 19.79 -3.23
C ALA A 71 -5.39 18.87 -3.71
N TYR A 72 -4.13 19.21 -3.41
CA TYR A 72 -2.99 18.40 -3.82
C TYR A 72 -2.95 17.08 -3.05
N GLY A 73 -2.78 15.97 -3.76
CA GLY A 73 -2.79 14.63 -3.17
C GLY A 73 -4.16 13.98 -3.08
N GLN A 74 -5.22 14.65 -3.49
CA GLN A 74 -6.57 14.06 -3.54
C GLN A 74 -6.58 12.89 -4.53
N GLY A 75 -7.02 11.72 -4.07
CA GLY A 75 -7.07 10.49 -4.87
C GLY A 75 -5.79 9.63 -4.82
N TRP A 76 -4.69 10.12 -4.25
CA TRP A 76 -3.44 9.35 -4.13
C TRP A 76 -3.59 8.10 -3.27
N GLU A 77 -4.54 8.08 -2.34
CA GLU A 77 -4.88 6.91 -1.55
C GLU A 77 -5.35 5.75 -2.44
N MET A 78 -6.17 6.03 -3.45
CA MET A 78 -6.65 5.01 -4.40
C MET A 78 -5.51 4.48 -5.26
N ASP A 79 -4.65 5.36 -5.74
CA ASP A 79 -3.48 4.99 -6.53
C ASP A 79 -2.50 4.14 -5.71
N ALA A 80 -2.29 4.47 -4.43
CA ALA A 80 -1.45 3.68 -3.53
C ALA A 80 -2.03 2.28 -3.28
N ILE A 81 -3.35 2.17 -3.07
CA ILE A 81 -4.04 0.89 -2.91
C ILE A 81 -3.91 0.08 -4.20
N ALA A 82 -4.19 0.67 -5.37
CA ALA A 82 -4.08 0.01 -6.65
C ALA A 82 -2.67 -0.52 -6.89
N ALA A 83 -1.64 0.29 -6.62
CA ALA A 83 -0.25 -0.11 -6.76
C ALA A 83 0.12 -1.27 -5.82
N CYS A 84 -0.35 -1.27 -4.56
CA CYS A 84 -0.12 -2.35 -3.62
C CYS A 84 -0.77 -3.66 -4.07
N VAL A 85 -2.02 -3.60 -4.56
CA VAL A 85 -2.75 -4.79 -5.00
C VAL A 85 -2.16 -5.36 -6.29
N VAL A 86 -1.81 -4.52 -7.26
CA VAL A 86 -1.05 -4.91 -8.47
C VAL A 86 0.30 -5.55 -8.07
N GLY A 87 0.93 -5.05 -7.00
CA GLY A 87 2.15 -5.61 -6.41
C GLY A 87 1.95 -6.94 -5.68
N GLY A 88 0.72 -7.47 -5.61
CA GLY A 88 0.41 -8.77 -5.01
C GLY A 88 0.24 -8.73 -3.48
N VAL A 89 -0.14 -7.57 -2.93
CA VAL A 89 -0.59 -7.48 -1.53
C VAL A 89 -2.06 -7.90 -1.48
N SER A 90 -2.38 -8.86 -0.61
CA SER A 90 -3.76 -9.32 -0.44
C SER A 90 -4.61 -8.26 0.26
N PHE A 91 -5.80 -8.03 -0.29
CA PHE A 91 -6.79 -7.13 0.30
C PHE A 91 -7.39 -7.70 1.59
N THR A 92 -7.42 -9.03 1.71
CA THR A 92 -7.89 -9.74 2.92
C THR A 92 -6.87 -9.73 4.06
N GLY A 93 -5.64 -9.31 3.81
CA GLY A 93 -4.56 -9.21 4.80
C GLY A 93 -3.66 -10.45 4.88
N GLY A 94 -2.63 -10.37 5.71
CA GLY A 94 -1.72 -11.47 6.02
C GLY A 94 -0.76 -11.90 4.90
N ILE A 95 -0.91 -11.40 3.68
CA ILE A 95 -0.07 -11.77 2.54
C ILE A 95 0.39 -10.51 1.81
N GLY A 96 1.69 -10.43 1.59
CA GLY A 96 2.29 -9.34 0.82
C GLY A 96 3.81 -9.39 0.86
N LYS A 97 4.46 -8.89 -0.19
CA LYS A 97 5.92 -8.76 -0.28
C LYS A 97 6.29 -7.33 -0.64
N ILE A 98 7.24 -6.74 0.08
CA ILE A 98 7.71 -5.37 -0.19
C ILE A 98 8.28 -5.26 -1.60
N SER A 99 8.99 -6.27 -2.09
CA SER A 99 9.48 -6.30 -3.48
C SER A 99 8.34 -6.23 -4.50
N GLY A 100 7.22 -6.92 -4.23
CA GLY A 100 6.03 -6.85 -5.05
C GLY A 100 5.42 -5.45 -5.06
N VAL A 101 5.28 -4.82 -3.89
CA VAL A 101 4.77 -3.43 -3.79
C VAL A 101 5.62 -2.47 -4.61
N VAL A 102 6.95 -2.60 -4.55
CA VAL A 102 7.85 -1.75 -5.34
C VAL A 102 7.60 -1.90 -6.84
N VAL A 103 7.50 -3.14 -7.31
CA VAL A 103 7.19 -3.41 -8.73
C VAL A 103 5.80 -2.87 -9.09
N GLY A 104 4.80 -3.07 -8.23
CA GLY A 104 3.45 -2.54 -8.42
C GLY A 104 3.42 -1.02 -8.54
N VAL A 105 4.15 -0.31 -7.67
CA VAL A 105 4.29 1.15 -7.76
C VAL A 105 4.91 1.57 -9.09
N PHE A 106 5.97 0.90 -9.55
CA PHE A 106 6.58 1.21 -10.85
C PHE A 106 5.60 1.01 -12.01
N ILE A 107 4.91 -0.13 -12.04
CA ILE A 107 3.93 -0.43 -13.09
C ILE A 107 2.80 0.61 -13.08
N PHE A 108 2.25 0.89 -11.90
CA PHE A 108 1.13 1.81 -11.77
C PHE A 108 1.52 3.25 -12.13
N THR A 109 2.69 3.71 -11.68
CA THR A 109 3.21 5.05 -12.02
C THR A 109 3.48 5.17 -13.52
N ALA A 110 4.05 4.15 -14.16
CA ALA A 110 4.27 4.15 -15.61
C ALA A 110 2.95 4.22 -16.38
N LEU A 111 1.92 3.50 -15.90
CA LEU A 111 0.59 3.51 -16.49
C LEU A 111 -0.07 4.89 -16.37
N THR A 112 -0.11 5.48 -15.19
CA THR A 112 -0.70 6.81 -14.97
C THR A 112 0.04 7.90 -15.74
N TYR A 113 1.37 7.83 -15.78
CA TYR A 113 2.19 8.74 -16.59
C TYR A 113 1.88 8.63 -18.08
N SER A 114 1.73 7.42 -18.59
CA SER A 114 1.35 7.17 -20.00
C SER A 114 -0.02 7.74 -20.32
N LEU A 115 -1.01 7.54 -19.44
CA LEU A 115 -2.36 8.09 -19.61
C LEU A 115 -2.35 9.63 -19.63
N THR A 116 -1.56 10.23 -18.75
CA THR A 116 -1.39 11.70 -18.69
C THR A 116 -0.73 12.23 -19.96
N THR A 117 0.28 11.53 -20.48
CA THR A 117 0.98 11.92 -21.73
C THR A 117 0.08 11.84 -22.96
N LEU A 118 -0.88 10.89 -22.96
CA LEU A 118 -1.90 10.77 -23.99
C LEU A 118 -3.01 11.83 -23.88
N GLY A 119 -2.95 12.74 -22.89
CA GLY A 119 -3.93 13.80 -22.68
C GLY A 119 -5.26 13.30 -22.10
N ILE A 120 -5.27 12.14 -21.46
CA ILE A 120 -6.49 11.59 -20.85
C ILE A 120 -6.79 12.38 -19.56
N ASP A 121 -8.04 12.81 -19.44
CA ASP A 121 -8.54 13.57 -18.28
C ASP A 121 -8.33 12.81 -16.96
N THR A 122 -7.99 13.55 -15.90
CA THR A 122 -7.72 12.99 -14.58
C THR A 122 -8.92 12.21 -14.03
N ASN A 123 -10.15 12.63 -14.33
CA ASN A 123 -11.34 11.90 -13.90
C ASN A 123 -11.44 10.50 -14.54
N LEU A 124 -11.04 10.38 -15.81
CA LEU A 124 -10.95 9.08 -16.47
C LEU A 124 -9.84 8.21 -15.87
N GLN A 125 -8.73 8.81 -15.44
CA GLN A 125 -7.67 8.07 -14.76
C GLN A 125 -8.17 7.43 -13.46
N PHE A 126 -9.02 8.11 -12.69
CA PHE A 126 -9.65 7.52 -11.50
C PHE A 126 -10.56 6.34 -11.84
N VAL A 127 -11.27 6.39 -12.96
CA VAL A 127 -12.08 5.25 -13.44
C VAL A 127 -11.17 4.04 -13.75
N PHE A 128 -10.05 4.26 -14.44
CA PHE A 128 -9.08 3.19 -14.72
C PHE A 128 -8.50 2.61 -13.43
N SER A 129 -8.10 3.45 -12.48
CA SER A 129 -7.62 3.00 -11.16
C SER A 129 -8.67 2.15 -10.44
N GLY A 130 -9.93 2.58 -10.45
CA GLY A 130 -11.04 1.84 -9.87
C GLY A 130 -11.27 0.47 -10.52
N ILE A 131 -11.21 0.39 -11.84
CA ILE A 131 -11.34 -0.89 -12.57
C ILE A 131 -10.19 -1.83 -12.23
N ILE A 132 -8.95 -1.33 -12.17
CA ILE A 132 -7.78 -2.13 -11.81
C ILE A 132 -7.93 -2.70 -10.40
N ILE A 133 -8.35 -1.88 -9.43
CA ILE A 133 -8.59 -2.32 -8.05
C ILE A 133 -9.67 -3.40 -8.03
N LEU A 134 -10.79 -3.20 -8.73
CA LEU A 134 -11.90 -4.14 -8.75
C LEU A 134 -11.47 -5.50 -9.31
N VAL A 135 -10.79 -5.51 -10.45
CA VAL A 135 -10.28 -6.75 -11.07
C VAL A 135 -9.27 -7.45 -10.15
N ALA A 136 -8.36 -6.70 -9.56
CA ALA A 136 -7.32 -7.26 -8.69
C ALA A 136 -7.92 -7.85 -7.40
N VAL A 137 -8.90 -7.17 -6.77
CA VAL A 137 -9.61 -7.68 -5.60
C VAL A 137 -10.43 -8.92 -5.95
N MET A 138 -11.10 -8.92 -7.10
CA MET A 138 -11.86 -10.09 -7.56
C MET A 138 -10.95 -11.31 -7.73
N LEU A 139 -9.77 -11.15 -8.33
CA LEU A 139 -8.77 -12.21 -8.49
C LEU A 139 -8.23 -12.71 -7.14
N ASP A 140 -8.01 -11.80 -6.18
CA ASP A 140 -7.55 -12.16 -4.84
C ASP A 140 -8.62 -12.97 -4.09
N CYS A 141 -9.87 -12.53 -4.13
CA CYS A 141 -10.99 -13.25 -3.54
C CYS A 141 -11.20 -14.64 -4.17
N LEU A 142 -11.08 -14.78 -5.48
CA LEU A 142 -11.19 -16.07 -6.16
C LEU A 142 -10.10 -17.05 -5.69
N LYS A 143 -8.87 -16.59 -5.56
CA LYS A 143 -7.76 -17.40 -5.02
C LYS A 143 -8.02 -17.86 -3.59
N TYR A 144 -8.69 -17.04 -2.78
CA TYR A 144 -9.02 -17.38 -1.41
C TYR A 144 -10.13 -18.43 -1.32
N VAL A 145 -11.14 -18.35 -2.20
CA VAL A 145 -12.25 -19.32 -2.27
C VAL A 145 -11.77 -20.68 -2.75
N GLN A 146 -10.84 -20.74 -3.71
CA GLN A 146 -10.29 -22.00 -4.22
C GLN A 146 -9.38 -22.74 -3.22
N LYS A 147 -8.93 -22.08 -2.17
CA LYS A 147 -8.02 -22.64 -1.18
C LYS A 147 -8.73 -23.22 0.05
N LYS A 148 -10.05 -23.15 0.07
CA LYS A 148 -10.93 -23.70 1.10
C LYS A 148 -11.56 -25.01 0.61
#